data_1f8dc6a67e05211ca9e5b394fce00ab5
#
_entry.id   1f8dc6a67e05211ca9e5b394fce00ab5
#
_cell.length_a   1.000
_cell.length_b   1.000
_cell.length_c   1.000
_cell.angle_alpha   90.00
_cell.angle_beta   90.00
_cell.angle_gamma   90.00
#
_symmetry.space_group_name_H-M   'P 1'
#
loop_
_entity.id
_entity.type
_entity.pdbx_description
1 polymer ?
#
loop_
_entity_poly.entity_id
_entity_poly.type
_entity_poly.pdbx_seq_one_letter_code
_entity_poly.pdbx_strand_id
1 'polypeptide(L)'
;ADTFGYLQRSFPGIASETDSQEARQVGIAAVKAAVEDQIASGSIAIKRRNTKAYKVDFVVVPLRSVARETRHMPAAFINKAGNDVTQAFVDYARPLVGPLPVCTRFAQLRA
;
A
#
# COMPACT_ATOMS: atom_id res chain seq x y z
N ALA A 1 -22.21 14.65 -13.31
CA ALA A 1 -21.05 13.79 -13.09
C ALA A 1 -21.13 13.25 -11.67
N ASP A 2 -20.95 11.94 -11.52
CA ASP A 2 -20.93 11.28 -10.23
C ASP A 2 -19.50 11.01 -9.79
N THR A 3 -19.20 11.25 -8.50
CA THR A 3 -17.91 10.92 -7.92
C THR A 3 -18.02 9.58 -7.21
N PHE A 4 -17.23 8.60 -7.63
CA PHE A 4 -17.28 7.25 -7.06
C PHE A 4 -16.80 7.16 -5.59
N GLY A 5 -16.17 8.19 -5.04
CA GLY A 5 -15.72 8.19 -3.66
C GLY A 5 -14.74 7.06 -3.36
N TYR A 6 -15.04 6.26 -2.34
CA TYR A 6 -14.18 5.20 -1.83
C TYR A 6 -14.59 3.77 -2.25
N LEU A 7 -15.37 3.61 -3.31
CA LEU A 7 -15.85 2.29 -3.73
C LEU A 7 -14.74 1.26 -3.92
N GLN A 8 -13.62 1.66 -4.54
CA GLN A 8 -12.48 0.78 -4.73
C GLN A 8 -11.78 0.35 -3.42
N ARG A 9 -11.94 1.11 -2.34
CA ARG A 9 -11.41 0.76 -1.02
C ARG A 9 -12.38 -0.09 -0.19
N SER A 10 -13.66 0.02 -0.50
CA SER A 10 -14.73 -0.64 0.24
C SER A 10 -15.19 -1.95 -0.38
N PHE A 11 -14.60 -2.35 -1.51
CA PHE A 11 -14.97 -3.58 -2.18
C PHE A 11 -14.42 -4.80 -1.43
N PRO A 12 -15.30 -5.65 -0.84
CA PRO A 12 -14.86 -6.77 -0.01
C PRO A 12 -14.38 -7.98 -0.82
N GLY A 13 -14.57 -7.99 -2.13
CA GLY A 13 -14.29 -9.13 -2.99
C GLY A 13 -12.80 -9.34 -3.30
N ILE A 14 -11.97 -8.30 -3.12
CA ILE A 14 -10.52 -8.37 -3.33
C ILE A 14 -9.84 -7.63 -2.19
N ALA A 15 -9.23 -8.37 -1.28
CA ALA A 15 -8.43 -7.85 -0.19
C ALA A 15 -6.97 -8.27 -0.34
N SER A 16 -6.05 -7.36 -0.07
CA SER A 16 -4.64 -7.69 0.02
C SER A 16 -4.35 -8.36 1.36
N GLU A 17 -3.92 -9.61 1.31
CA GLU A 17 -3.49 -10.35 2.51
C GLU A 17 -2.26 -9.69 3.14
N THR A 18 -1.32 -9.21 2.32
CA THR A 18 -0.13 -8.49 2.78
C THR A 18 -0.53 -7.23 3.55
N ASP A 19 -1.41 -6.41 2.99
CA ASP A 19 -1.85 -5.17 3.65
C ASP A 19 -2.61 -5.47 4.95
N SER A 20 -3.44 -6.50 4.97
CA SER A 20 -4.18 -6.93 6.17
C SER A 20 -3.25 -7.34 7.30
N GLN A 21 -2.23 -8.14 6.98
CA GLN A 21 -1.22 -8.58 7.94
C GLN A 21 -0.37 -7.40 8.44
N GLU A 22 0.07 -6.55 7.54
CA GLU A 22 0.88 -5.38 7.89
C GLU A 22 0.09 -4.37 8.73
N ALA A 23 -1.18 -4.11 8.42
CA ALA A 23 -2.05 -3.27 9.23
C ALA A 23 -2.19 -3.80 10.66
N ARG A 24 -2.34 -5.12 10.82
CA ARG A 24 -2.34 -5.76 12.14
C ARG A 24 -1.02 -5.55 12.89
N GLN A 25 0.12 -5.71 12.21
CA GLN A 25 1.44 -5.53 12.80
C GLN A 25 1.70 -4.06 13.18
N VAL A 26 1.21 -3.11 12.41
CA VAL A 26 1.24 -1.68 12.76
C VAL A 26 0.52 -1.43 14.08
N GLY A 27 -0.68 -2.01 14.26
CA GLY A 27 -1.43 -1.90 15.52
C GLY A 27 -0.67 -2.48 16.71
N ILE A 28 -0.08 -3.67 16.56
CA ILE A 28 0.74 -4.30 17.60
C ILE A 28 1.96 -3.43 17.93
N ALA A 29 2.67 -2.92 16.91
CA ALA A 29 3.82 -2.05 17.11
C ALA A 29 3.45 -0.73 17.80
N ALA A 30 2.27 -0.17 17.51
CA ALA A 30 1.79 1.05 18.14
C ALA A 30 1.52 0.84 19.65
N VAL A 31 0.85 -0.25 20.01
CA VAL A 31 0.61 -0.59 21.43
C VAL A 31 1.94 -0.83 22.14
N LYS A 32 2.84 -1.59 21.55
CA LYS A 32 4.18 -1.83 22.11
C LYS A 32 4.93 -0.52 22.35
N ALA A 33 5.00 0.35 21.36
CA ALA A 33 5.67 1.64 21.48
C ALA A 33 5.07 2.51 22.61
N ALA A 34 3.76 2.49 22.79
CA ALA A 34 3.09 3.27 23.82
C ALA A 34 3.29 2.70 25.23
N VAL A 35 3.23 1.37 25.38
CA VAL A 35 3.20 0.71 26.69
C VAL A 35 4.61 0.29 27.16
N GLU A 36 5.38 -0.36 26.28
CA GLU A 36 6.69 -0.89 26.65
C GLU A 36 7.79 0.16 26.48
N ASP A 37 7.81 0.84 25.33
CA ASP A 37 8.85 1.83 25.01
C ASP A 37 8.53 3.23 25.54
N GLN A 38 7.35 3.42 26.17
CA GLN A 38 6.86 4.67 26.78
C GLN A 38 6.96 5.89 25.85
N ILE A 39 6.72 5.68 24.55
CA ILE A 39 6.74 6.76 23.56
C ILE A 39 5.45 7.55 23.64
N ALA A 40 5.56 8.79 24.11
CA ALA A 40 4.41 9.67 24.37
C ALA A 40 3.66 10.09 23.09
N SER A 41 4.35 10.19 21.95
CA SER A 41 3.71 10.57 20.68
C SER A 41 4.52 10.09 19.48
N GLY A 42 3.82 9.68 18.41
CA GLY A 42 4.44 9.22 17.19
C GLY A 42 3.43 8.59 16.24
N SER A 43 3.90 8.14 15.11
CA SER A 43 3.17 7.31 14.16
C SER A 43 4.01 6.09 13.82
N ILE A 44 3.38 4.94 13.59
CA ILE A 44 4.09 3.78 13.07
C ILE A 44 4.09 3.84 11.55
N ALA A 45 5.27 3.89 10.95
CA ALA A 45 5.46 3.85 9.51
C ALA A 45 5.91 2.46 9.07
N ILE A 46 5.36 1.99 7.95
CA ILE A 46 5.79 0.78 7.26
C ILE A 46 6.96 1.16 6.36
N LYS A 47 8.15 0.65 6.66
CA LYS A 47 9.37 0.91 5.89
C LYS A 47 9.79 -0.32 5.10
N ARG A 48 9.64 -0.28 3.78
CA ARG A 48 10.09 -1.36 2.91
C ARG A 48 11.62 -1.48 2.91
N ARG A 49 12.11 -2.70 3.09
CA ARG A 49 13.55 -3.01 2.99
C ARG A 49 13.97 -3.13 1.54
N ASN A 50 15.21 -2.72 1.25
CA ASN A 50 15.82 -2.94 -0.06
C ASN A 50 16.42 -4.36 -0.13
N THR A 51 15.56 -5.36 -0.28
CA THR A 51 15.94 -6.79 -0.35
C THR A 51 15.27 -7.46 -1.54
N LYS A 52 15.82 -8.60 -2.03
CA LYS A 52 15.23 -9.39 -3.12
C LYS A 52 13.79 -9.83 -2.81
N ALA A 53 13.58 -10.34 -1.60
CA ALA A 53 12.24 -10.70 -1.12
C ALA A 53 11.58 -9.48 -0.49
N TYR A 54 10.27 -9.32 -0.68
CA TYR A 54 9.49 -8.29 0.00
C TYR A 54 9.59 -8.46 1.51
N LYS A 55 10.06 -7.42 2.19
CA LYS A 55 10.14 -7.33 3.65
C LYS A 55 9.95 -5.90 4.08
N VAL A 56 9.34 -5.70 5.25
CA VAL A 56 9.11 -4.39 5.85
C VAL A 56 9.61 -4.34 7.29
N ASP A 57 9.86 -3.13 7.76
CA ASP A 57 10.05 -2.78 9.15
C ASP A 57 8.91 -1.87 9.60
N PHE A 58 8.53 -1.98 10.85
CA PHE A 58 7.60 -1.07 11.52
C PHE A 58 8.41 -0.14 12.41
N VAL A 59 8.43 1.15 12.06
CA VAL A 59 9.28 2.14 12.75
C VAL A 59 8.45 3.28 13.30
N VAL A 60 8.79 3.72 14.52
CA VAL A 60 8.19 4.93 15.09
C VAL A 60 8.77 6.14 14.39
N VAL A 61 7.92 7.04 13.92
CA VAL A 61 8.31 8.31 13.30
C VAL A 61 7.64 9.47 14.04
N PRO A 62 8.30 10.63 14.18
CA PRO A 62 7.70 11.80 14.79
C PRO A 62 6.46 12.27 14.03
N LEU A 63 5.40 12.70 14.73
CA LEU A 63 4.17 13.20 14.09
C LEU A 63 4.44 14.33 13.10
N ARG A 64 5.40 15.20 13.37
CA ARG A 64 5.80 16.30 12.47
C ARG A 64 6.29 15.81 11.10
N SER A 65 6.78 14.58 11.00
CA SER A 65 7.25 13.97 9.75
C SER A 65 6.13 13.44 8.86
N VAL A 66 4.93 13.26 9.41
CA VAL A 66 3.76 12.72 8.70
C VAL A 66 2.59 13.70 8.64
N ALA A 67 2.56 14.69 9.53
CA ALA A 67 1.53 15.72 9.56
C ALA A 67 1.82 16.81 8.50
N ARG A 68 0.75 17.32 7.86
CA ARG A 68 0.75 18.44 6.92
C ARG A 68 1.31 18.15 5.52
N GLU A 69 2.06 17.07 5.34
CA GLU A 69 2.68 16.73 4.07
C GLU A 69 1.87 15.65 3.33
N THR A 70 1.56 15.90 2.05
CA THR A 70 0.99 14.89 1.17
C THR A 70 2.11 14.28 0.33
N ARG A 71 2.32 12.97 0.47
CA ARG A 71 3.27 12.26 -0.36
C ARG A 71 2.66 11.95 -1.73
N HIS A 72 3.18 12.59 -2.75
CA HIS A 72 2.78 12.33 -4.12
C HIS A 72 3.37 11.02 -4.65
N MET A 73 2.69 10.43 -5.66
CA MET A 73 3.24 9.30 -6.41
C MET A 73 4.55 9.70 -7.09
N PRO A 74 5.61 8.89 -6.97
CA PRO A 74 6.87 9.16 -7.67
C PRO A 74 6.68 9.27 -9.19
N ALA A 75 7.27 10.28 -9.81
CA ALA A 75 7.17 10.47 -11.26
C ALA A 75 7.68 9.26 -12.07
N ALA A 76 8.63 8.49 -11.53
CA ALA A 76 9.12 7.26 -12.14
C ALA A 76 8.04 6.17 -12.27
N PHE A 77 6.93 6.26 -11.54
CA PHE A 77 5.82 5.30 -11.60
C PHE A 77 4.79 5.63 -12.68
N ILE A 78 4.87 6.82 -13.28
CA ILE A 78 3.93 7.31 -14.29
C ILE A 78 4.64 7.33 -15.66
N ASN A 79 3.99 6.85 -16.69
CA ASN A 79 4.55 6.90 -18.05
C ASN A 79 4.63 8.34 -18.56
N LYS A 80 5.38 8.56 -19.66
CA LYS A 80 5.56 9.90 -20.23
C LYS A 80 4.25 10.54 -20.71
N ALA A 81 3.28 9.74 -21.11
CA ALA A 81 1.97 10.23 -21.56
C ALA A 81 1.03 10.59 -20.42
N GLY A 82 1.35 10.23 -19.16
CA GLY A 82 0.57 10.52 -17.96
C GLY A 82 -0.72 9.71 -17.83
N ASN A 83 -0.90 8.66 -18.61
CA ASN A 83 -2.14 7.87 -18.67
C ASN A 83 -1.98 6.40 -18.29
N ASP A 84 -0.78 5.98 -17.87
CA ASP A 84 -0.51 4.61 -17.46
C ASP A 84 0.66 4.57 -16.48
N VAL A 85 0.85 3.41 -15.84
CA VAL A 85 1.95 3.16 -14.90
C VAL A 85 3.14 2.50 -15.60
N THR A 86 4.32 2.69 -15.04
CA THR A 86 5.54 2.05 -15.53
C THR A 86 5.74 0.67 -14.92
N GLN A 87 6.70 -0.11 -15.47
CA GLN A 87 7.11 -1.38 -14.88
C GLN A 87 7.61 -1.22 -13.44
N ALA A 88 8.24 -0.09 -13.11
CA ALA A 88 8.68 0.21 -11.74
C ALA A 88 7.52 0.23 -10.73
N PHE A 89 6.34 0.75 -11.13
CA PHE A 89 5.15 0.67 -10.29
C PHE A 89 4.63 -0.76 -10.16
N VAL A 90 4.60 -1.52 -11.25
CA VAL A 90 4.15 -2.91 -11.23
C VAL A 90 5.01 -3.75 -10.28
N ASP A 91 6.34 -3.59 -10.35
CA ASP A 91 7.28 -4.30 -9.47
C ASP A 91 7.13 -3.87 -8.00
N TYR A 92 6.83 -2.59 -7.77
CA TYR A 92 6.52 -2.07 -6.45
C TYR A 92 5.23 -2.66 -5.87
N ALA A 93 4.15 -2.71 -6.67
CA ALA A 93 2.82 -3.09 -6.22
C ALA A 93 2.61 -4.61 -6.14
N ARG A 94 3.28 -5.38 -7.00
CA ARG A 94 3.07 -6.83 -7.13
C ARG A 94 3.09 -7.62 -5.82
N PRO A 95 4.03 -7.38 -4.87
CA PRO A 95 4.03 -8.08 -3.60
C PRO A 95 2.84 -7.74 -2.68
N LEU A 96 2.18 -6.60 -2.94
CA LEU A 96 1.08 -6.10 -2.12
C LEU A 96 -0.27 -6.62 -2.61
N VAL A 97 -0.46 -6.71 -3.93
CA VAL A 97 -1.78 -7.02 -4.51
C VAL A 97 -2.07 -8.52 -4.59
N GLY A 98 -1.05 -9.38 -4.50
CA GLY A 98 -1.23 -10.83 -4.63
C GLY A 98 -1.75 -11.25 -6.02
N PRO A 99 -2.41 -12.41 -6.12
CA PRO A 99 -3.01 -12.86 -7.37
C PRO A 99 -4.24 -12.03 -7.71
N LEU A 100 -4.23 -11.39 -8.87
CA LEU A 100 -5.37 -10.64 -9.38
C LEU A 100 -6.27 -11.54 -10.24
N PRO A 101 -7.60 -11.35 -10.22
CA PRO A 101 -8.49 -12.05 -11.11
C PRO A 101 -8.19 -11.71 -12.57
N VAL A 102 -8.19 -12.73 -13.42
CA VAL A 102 -7.98 -12.54 -14.87
C VAL A 102 -9.31 -12.09 -15.48
N CYS A 103 -9.30 -10.88 -16.06
CA CYS A 103 -10.46 -10.41 -16.81
C CYS A 103 -10.56 -11.16 -18.15
N THR A 104 -11.64 -11.92 -18.34
CA THR A 104 -11.94 -12.61 -19.61
C THR A 104 -12.32 -11.58 -20.68
N ARG A 105 -11.74 -11.66 -21.85
CA ARG A 105 -12.11 -10.86 -23.02
C ARG A 105 -13.19 -11.57 -23.84
N PHE A 106 -14.13 -10.81 -24.43
CA PHE A 106 -15.20 -11.38 -25.28
C PHE A 106 -14.64 -12.27 -26.40
N ALA A 107 -13.46 -11.96 -26.96
CA ALA A 107 -12.82 -12.77 -27.97
C ALA A 107 -12.44 -14.20 -27.50
N GLN A 108 -12.34 -14.41 -26.19
CA GLN A 108 -12.01 -15.71 -25.59
C GLN A 108 -13.28 -16.55 -25.31
N LEU A 109 -14.46 -15.97 -25.47
CA LEU A 109 -15.75 -16.65 -25.28
C LEU A 109 -16.29 -17.26 -26.57
N ARG A 110 -15.59 -17.10 -27.69
CA ARG A 110 -15.90 -17.77 -28.95
C ARG A 110 -15.19 -19.13 -28.98
N ALA A 111 -15.76 -20.12 -28.33
CA ALA A 111 -15.48 -21.54 -28.55
C ALA A 111 -16.71 -22.18 -29.17
#